data_9677813ccfe812f822dd3fbf3ce531ba
#
_entry.id   9677813ccfe812f822dd3fbf3ce531ba
#
_cell.length_a   1.000
_cell.length_b   1.000
_cell.length_c   1.000
_cell.angle_alpha   90.00
_cell.angle_beta   90.00
_cell.angle_gamma   90.00
#
_symmetry.space_group_name_H-M   'P 1'
#
loop_
_entity.id
_entity.type
_entity.pdbx_description
1 polymer ?
#
loop_
_entity_poly.entity_id
_entity_poly.type
_entity_poly.pdbx_seq_one_letter_code
_entity_poly.pdbx_strand_id
1 'polypeptide(L)'
;MGSVTTLDGVTPDKAQALKVLEEASEVYNAWKVWDECRDAEAKAECRQPLMEECADVVQATANLVKACGCDDMRLHLMDCEDRNRKRGRITGSKPYPDACGREGCKRFVFVPLPRPYGVLGKLKAKIGGLK
;
A
#
# COMPACT_ATOMS: atom_id res chain seq x y z
N MET A 1 8.51 4.51 -3.97
CA MET A 1 8.90 3.36 -3.13
C MET A 1 9.46 2.25 -4.02
N GLY A 2 10.52 1.62 -3.58
CA GLY A 2 11.07 0.45 -4.25
C GLY A 2 10.10 -0.74 -4.23
N SER A 3 10.44 -1.79 -4.93
CA SER A 3 9.71 -3.06 -4.87
C SER A 3 9.92 -3.72 -3.51
N VAL A 4 8.87 -4.34 -2.99
CA VAL A 4 8.93 -5.13 -1.75
C VAL A 4 8.92 -6.61 -2.10
N THR A 5 9.93 -7.33 -1.64
CA THR A 5 9.99 -8.78 -1.77
C THR A 5 9.14 -9.41 -0.67
N THR A 6 8.21 -10.26 -1.04
CA THR A 6 7.36 -10.97 -0.07
C THR A 6 8.03 -12.22 0.47
N LEU A 7 7.63 -12.63 1.67
CA LEU A 7 8.08 -13.88 2.26
C LEU A 7 7.49 -15.09 1.52
N ASP A 8 8.24 -16.19 1.52
CA ASP A 8 7.76 -17.44 0.97
C ASP A 8 6.72 -18.10 1.90
N GLY A 9 5.77 -18.83 1.31
CA GLY A 9 4.81 -19.65 2.05
C GLY A 9 3.78 -18.87 2.86
N VAL A 10 3.55 -17.58 2.56
CA VAL A 10 2.50 -16.79 3.22
C VAL A 10 1.10 -17.31 2.87
N THR A 11 0.24 -17.40 3.86
CA THR A 11 -1.15 -17.87 3.73
C THR A 11 -2.15 -16.76 4.06
N PRO A 12 -3.31 -16.70 3.38
CA PRO A 12 -4.32 -15.66 3.61
C PRO A 12 -5.17 -15.95 4.85
N ASP A 13 -4.54 -16.05 5.99
CA ASP A 13 -5.18 -16.37 7.25
C ASP A 13 -5.28 -15.18 8.20
N LYS A 14 -5.96 -15.40 9.32
CA LYS A 14 -6.15 -14.38 10.36
C LYS A 14 -4.82 -13.90 10.95
N ALA A 15 -3.86 -14.79 11.11
CA ALA A 15 -2.56 -14.44 11.68
C ALA A 15 -1.82 -13.45 10.78
N GLN A 16 -1.86 -13.66 9.45
CA GLN A 16 -1.27 -12.75 8.48
C GLN A 16 -1.94 -11.37 8.50
N ALA A 17 -3.24 -11.30 8.65
CA ALA A 17 -3.97 -10.04 8.75
C ALA A 17 -3.68 -9.32 10.08
N LEU A 18 -3.63 -10.06 11.20
CA LEU A 18 -3.29 -9.50 12.51
C LEU A 18 -1.85 -8.99 12.58
N LYS A 19 -0.92 -9.58 11.81
CA LYS A 19 0.47 -9.11 11.74
C LYS A 19 0.54 -7.66 11.26
N VAL A 20 -0.27 -7.27 10.29
CA VAL A 20 -0.33 -5.87 9.83
C VAL A 20 -0.73 -4.93 10.96
N LEU A 21 -1.70 -5.32 11.78
CA LEU A 21 -2.16 -4.51 12.91
C LEU A 21 -1.09 -4.44 14.02
N GLU A 22 -0.41 -5.54 14.29
CA GLU A 22 0.69 -5.59 15.24
C GLU A 22 1.80 -4.61 14.86
N GLU A 23 2.32 -4.70 13.64
CA GLU A 23 3.36 -3.81 13.14
C GLU A 23 2.90 -2.33 13.13
N ALA A 24 1.64 -2.08 12.78
CA ALA A 24 1.09 -0.72 12.84
C ALA A 24 1.07 -0.16 14.27
N SER A 25 0.86 -0.99 15.28
CA SER A 25 0.92 -0.57 16.68
C SER A 25 2.35 -0.23 17.12
N GLU A 26 3.34 -0.94 16.61
CA GLU A 26 4.77 -0.68 16.87
C GLU A 26 5.21 0.64 16.23
N VAL A 27 4.72 0.97 15.03
CA VAL A 27 4.91 2.31 14.43
C VAL A 27 4.40 3.40 15.36
N TYR A 28 3.22 3.24 15.94
CA TYR A 28 2.68 4.24 16.85
C TYR A 28 3.54 4.41 18.11
N ASN A 29 4.04 3.32 18.67
CA ASN A 29 4.93 3.35 19.82
C ASN A 29 6.26 4.04 19.49
N ALA A 30 6.87 3.72 18.36
CA ALA A 30 8.11 4.36 17.89
C ALA A 30 7.89 5.84 17.57
N TRP A 31 6.74 6.20 17.02
CA TRP A 31 6.37 7.58 16.78
C TRP A 31 6.27 8.39 18.09
N LYS A 32 5.66 7.84 19.13
CA LYS A 32 5.59 8.52 20.45
C LYS A 32 6.98 8.83 20.99
N VAL A 33 7.91 7.90 20.90
CA VAL A 33 9.30 8.11 21.33
C VAL A 33 9.95 9.22 20.51
N TRP A 34 9.79 9.18 19.19
CA TRP A 34 10.30 10.21 18.29
C TRP A 34 9.69 11.60 18.58
N ASP A 35 8.40 11.67 18.83
CA ASP A 35 7.68 12.92 19.10
C ASP A 35 8.12 13.55 20.42
N GLU A 36 8.43 12.74 21.43
CA GLU A 36 8.91 13.20 22.74
C GLU A 36 10.36 13.71 22.72
N CYS A 37 11.14 13.39 21.69
CA CYS A 37 12.50 13.89 21.53
C CYS A 37 12.51 15.41 21.33
N ARG A 38 13.21 16.12 22.19
CA ARG A 38 13.19 17.61 22.24
C ARG A 38 14.25 18.27 21.38
N ASP A 39 15.45 17.68 21.33
CA ASP A 39 16.54 18.23 20.54
C ASP A 39 16.67 17.50 19.19
N ALA A 40 17.33 18.18 18.24
CA ALA A 40 17.44 17.70 16.86
C ALA A 40 18.27 16.41 16.74
N GLU A 41 19.30 16.24 17.58
CA GLU A 41 20.16 15.06 17.55
C GLU A 41 19.43 13.83 18.05
N ALA A 42 18.78 13.92 19.22
CA ALA A 42 17.94 12.84 19.75
C ALA A 42 16.79 12.49 18.78
N LYS A 43 16.18 13.48 18.16
CA LYS A 43 15.11 13.29 17.18
C LYS A 43 15.61 12.56 15.93
N ALA A 44 16.83 12.85 15.47
CA ALA A 44 17.46 12.17 14.36
C ALA A 44 17.75 10.69 14.70
N GLU A 45 18.23 10.40 15.91
CA GLU A 45 18.45 9.02 16.38
C GLU A 45 17.16 8.23 16.53
N CYS A 46 16.12 8.82 17.11
CA CYS A 46 14.80 8.18 17.27
C CYS A 46 14.06 7.97 15.94
N ARG A 47 14.47 8.64 14.88
CA ARG A 47 13.89 8.47 13.55
C ARG A 47 14.17 7.09 12.96
N GLN A 48 15.36 6.55 13.18
CA GLN A 48 15.74 5.26 12.59
C GLN A 48 14.83 4.11 13.04
N PRO A 49 14.58 3.88 14.34
CA PRO A 49 13.61 2.88 14.78
C PRO A 49 12.21 3.09 14.19
N LEU A 50 11.75 4.33 14.11
CA LEU A 50 10.46 4.64 13.50
C LEU A 50 10.39 4.23 12.02
N MET A 51 11.48 4.45 11.26
CA MET A 51 11.53 4.03 9.85
C MET A 51 11.58 2.49 9.71
N GLU A 52 12.23 1.80 10.63
CA GLU A 52 12.26 0.35 10.68
C GLU A 52 10.86 -0.22 10.89
N GLU A 53 10.10 0.28 11.87
CA GLU A 53 8.73 -0.15 12.11
C GLU A 53 7.79 0.19 10.93
N CYS A 54 7.98 1.33 10.28
CA CYS A 54 7.26 1.65 9.06
C CYS A 54 7.55 0.64 7.93
N ALA A 55 8.80 0.21 7.80
CA ALA A 55 9.17 -0.81 6.81
C ALA A 55 8.52 -2.16 7.12
N ASP A 56 8.41 -2.53 8.39
CA ASP A 56 7.78 -3.77 8.82
C ASP A 56 6.27 -3.79 8.52
N VAL A 57 5.58 -2.66 8.69
CA VAL A 57 4.18 -2.51 8.23
C VAL A 57 4.05 -2.70 6.73
N VAL A 58 4.95 -2.11 5.94
CA VAL A 58 4.95 -2.27 4.48
C VAL A 58 5.17 -3.74 4.12
N GLN A 59 6.12 -4.41 4.78
CA GLN A 59 6.40 -5.83 4.56
C GLN A 59 5.21 -6.72 4.93
N ALA A 60 4.62 -6.52 6.10
CA ALA A 60 3.46 -7.28 6.56
C ALA A 60 2.26 -7.12 5.62
N THR A 61 2.03 -5.89 5.15
CA THR A 61 0.96 -5.59 4.18
C THR A 61 1.23 -6.26 2.84
N ALA A 62 2.47 -6.21 2.33
CA ALA A 62 2.84 -6.86 1.09
C ALA A 62 2.65 -8.39 1.16
N ASN A 63 3.01 -9.00 2.29
CA ASN A 63 2.82 -10.43 2.52
C ASN A 63 1.32 -10.81 2.50
N LEU A 64 0.47 -10.04 3.15
CA LEU A 64 -0.98 -10.27 3.14
C LEU A 64 -1.56 -10.14 1.73
N VAL A 65 -1.18 -9.10 1.01
CA VAL A 65 -1.60 -8.86 -0.38
C VAL A 65 -1.23 -10.03 -1.28
N LYS A 66 0.01 -10.51 -1.18
CA LYS A 66 0.50 -11.68 -1.91
C LYS A 66 -0.28 -12.93 -1.54
N ALA A 67 -0.49 -13.18 -0.26
CA ALA A 67 -1.25 -14.32 0.24
C ALA A 67 -2.70 -14.33 -0.29
N CYS A 68 -3.29 -13.15 -0.47
CA CYS A 68 -4.63 -13.00 -1.05
C CYS A 68 -4.66 -13.10 -2.60
N GLY A 69 -3.54 -13.42 -3.23
CA GLY A 69 -3.44 -13.65 -4.66
C GLY A 69 -3.28 -12.39 -5.52
N CYS A 70 -2.88 -11.28 -4.93
CA CYS A 70 -2.58 -10.06 -5.67
C CYS A 70 -1.06 -9.92 -5.83
N ASP A 71 -0.56 -10.04 -7.05
CA ASP A 71 0.86 -9.94 -7.35
C ASP A 71 1.32 -8.50 -7.65
N ASP A 72 0.38 -7.59 -7.91
CA ASP A 72 0.69 -6.21 -8.30
C ASP A 72 -0.29 -5.21 -7.68
N MET A 73 0.21 -4.41 -6.78
CA MET A 73 -0.54 -3.38 -6.06
C MET A 73 -0.58 -2.02 -6.77
N ARG A 74 0.14 -1.84 -7.87
CA ARG A 74 0.29 -0.51 -8.50
C ARG A 74 -1.05 0.15 -8.83
N LEU A 75 -1.98 -0.59 -9.42
CA LEU A 75 -3.30 -0.05 -9.77
C LEU A 75 -4.11 0.33 -8.53
N HIS A 76 -4.06 -0.49 -7.49
CA HIS A 76 -4.74 -0.19 -6.22
C HIS A 76 -4.16 1.05 -5.54
N LEU A 77 -2.84 1.24 -5.61
CA LEU A 77 -2.17 2.44 -5.09
C LEU A 77 -2.54 3.68 -5.91
N MET A 78 -2.62 3.57 -7.23
CA MET A 78 -3.09 4.66 -8.10
C MET A 78 -4.55 5.04 -7.79
N ASP A 79 -5.43 4.06 -7.62
CA ASP A 79 -6.82 4.30 -7.24
C ASP A 79 -6.93 4.95 -5.85
N CYS A 80 -6.08 4.54 -4.93
CA CYS A 80 -5.99 5.15 -3.60
C CYS A 80 -5.54 6.62 -3.71
N GLU A 81 -4.53 6.91 -4.50
CA GLU A 81 -4.07 8.27 -4.78
C GLU A 81 -5.17 9.13 -5.41
N ASP A 82 -5.88 8.61 -6.40
CA ASP A 82 -6.97 9.31 -7.06
C ASP A 82 -8.11 9.64 -6.07
N ARG A 83 -8.47 8.72 -5.19
CA ARG A 83 -9.46 8.99 -4.14
C ARG A 83 -8.98 10.10 -3.19
N ASN A 84 -7.71 10.11 -2.84
CA ASN A 84 -7.14 11.13 -1.97
C ASN A 84 -7.04 12.49 -2.65
N ARG A 85 -6.81 12.55 -3.95
CA ARG A 85 -6.89 13.80 -4.73
C ARG A 85 -8.31 14.34 -4.77
N LYS A 86 -9.30 13.49 -5.03
CA LYS A 86 -10.73 13.88 -5.03
C LYS A 86 -11.18 14.43 -3.68
N ARG A 87 -10.58 13.95 -2.58
CA ARG A 87 -10.85 14.41 -1.21
C ARG A 87 -10.04 15.65 -0.82
N GLY A 88 -9.20 16.18 -1.72
CA GLY A 88 -8.34 17.32 -1.45
C GLY A 88 -7.17 17.05 -0.51
N ARG A 89 -6.86 15.78 -0.23
CA ARG A 89 -5.74 15.39 0.65
C ARG A 89 -4.40 15.42 -0.08
N ILE A 90 -4.42 15.25 -1.38
CA ILE A 90 -3.27 15.36 -2.26
C ILE A 90 -3.55 16.52 -3.20
N THR A 91 -2.69 17.54 -3.16
CA THR A 91 -2.74 18.73 -4.02
C THR A 91 -1.63 18.68 -5.05
N GLY A 92 -1.78 19.44 -6.12
CA GLY A 92 -0.82 19.48 -7.23
C GLY A 92 -1.20 18.53 -8.37
N SER A 93 -0.52 18.69 -9.50
CA SER A 93 -0.72 17.85 -10.68
C SER A 93 -0.23 16.42 -10.40
N LYS A 94 -0.88 15.45 -11.04
CA LYS A 94 -0.35 14.09 -11.06
C LYS A 94 1.06 14.15 -11.66
N PRO A 95 2.03 13.44 -11.06
CA PRO A 95 3.39 13.40 -11.59
C PRO A 95 3.44 12.78 -12.99
N TYR A 96 2.34 12.14 -13.40
CA TYR A 96 2.19 11.49 -14.70
C TYR A 96 0.84 11.89 -15.31
N PRO A 97 0.80 12.35 -16.57
CA PRO A 97 -0.46 12.56 -17.26
C PRO A 97 -1.22 11.24 -17.40
N ASP A 98 -2.55 11.29 -17.34
CA ASP A 98 -3.44 10.12 -17.49
C ASP A 98 -3.24 9.38 -18.83
N ALA A 99 -2.75 10.09 -19.83
CA ALA A 99 -2.28 9.55 -21.08
C ALA A 99 -0.84 10.00 -21.28
N CYS A 100 0.10 9.12 -21.06
CA CYS A 100 1.48 9.39 -21.45
C CYS A 100 1.58 9.28 -22.97
N GLY A 101 1.43 10.42 -23.67
CA GLY A 101 1.63 10.53 -25.11
C GLY A 101 3.10 10.45 -25.55
N ARG A 102 4.01 10.03 -24.68
CA ARG A 102 5.42 9.85 -25.02
C ARG A 102 5.67 8.44 -25.52
N GLU A 103 6.16 8.32 -26.73
CA GLU A 103 6.70 7.05 -27.24
C GLU A 103 7.69 6.47 -26.22
N GLY A 104 7.51 5.20 -25.85
CA GLY A 104 8.35 4.48 -24.91
C GLY A 104 7.91 4.54 -23.44
N CYS A 105 6.87 5.27 -23.08
CA CYS A 105 6.32 5.28 -21.73
C CYS A 105 5.47 4.03 -21.45
N LYS A 106 6.12 2.89 -21.28
CA LYS A 106 5.47 1.60 -20.96
C LYS A 106 4.81 1.56 -19.59
N ARG A 107 4.95 2.61 -18.77
CA ARG A 107 4.34 2.70 -17.42
C ARG A 107 2.85 2.92 -17.44
N PHE A 108 2.30 3.37 -18.56
CA PHE A 108 0.91 3.77 -18.71
C PHE A 108 0.22 3.13 -19.91
N VAL A 109 0.84 2.12 -20.50
CA VAL A 109 0.04 1.22 -21.29
C VAL A 109 -1.02 0.69 -20.33
N PHE A 110 -2.26 1.03 -20.59
CA PHE A 110 -3.42 0.38 -20.02
C PHE A 110 -3.24 -1.11 -20.30
N VAL A 111 -2.53 -1.78 -19.42
CA VAL A 111 -2.65 -3.22 -19.36
C VAL A 111 -4.08 -3.43 -18.95
N PRO A 112 -4.93 -4.04 -19.78
CA PRO A 112 -6.27 -4.37 -19.36
C PRO A 112 -6.13 -5.05 -18.01
N LEU A 113 -6.87 -4.55 -17.03
CA LEU A 113 -6.82 -4.99 -15.64
C LEU A 113 -6.68 -6.50 -15.61
N PRO A 114 -5.60 -7.03 -15.06
CA PRO A 114 -5.48 -8.47 -14.97
C PRO A 114 -6.69 -9.00 -14.21
N ARG A 115 -7.18 -10.11 -14.66
CA ARG A 115 -8.40 -10.83 -14.28
C ARG A 115 -8.94 -10.73 -12.83
N PRO A 116 -8.20 -10.33 -11.77
CA PRO A 116 -8.78 -10.15 -10.44
C PRO A 116 -9.89 -9.10 -10.40
N TYR A 117 -9.85 -8.09 -11.23
CA TYR A 117 -10.92 -7.08 -11.27
C TYR A 117 -12.20 -7.61 -11.92
N GLY A 118 -12.08 -8.48 -12.92
CA GLY A 118 -13.21 -9.18 -13.50
C GLY A 118 -13.88 -10.15 -12.51
N VAL A 119 -13.08 -10.77 -11.64
CA VAL A 119 -13.58 -11.67 -10.59
C VAL A 119 -14.28 -10.89 -9.47
N LEU A 120 -13.71 -9.77 -9.04
CA LEU A 120 -14.35 -8.89 -8.05
C LEU A 120 -15.63 -8.23 -8.60
N GLY A 121 -15.65 -7.85 -9.88
CA GLY A 121 -16.84 -7.37 -10.55
C GLY A 121 -17.93 -8.43 -10.62
N LYS A 122 -17.58 -9.67 -10.94
CA LYS A 122 -18.51 -10.81 -10.94
C LYS A 122 -18.98 -11.19 -9.54
N LEU A 123 -18.11 -11.10 -8.53
CA LEU A 123 -18.47 -11.35 -7.13
C LEU A 123 -19.44 -10.28 -6.61
N LYS A 124 -19.19 -9.00 -6.90
CA LYS A 124 -20.10 -7.89 -6.55
C LYS A 124 -21.45 -8.02 -7.24
N ALA A 125 -21.48 -8.40 -8.51
CA ALA A 125 -22.73 -8.67 -9.23
C ALA A 125 -23.49 -9.87 -8.63
N LYS A 126 -22.77 -10.91 -8.20
CA LYS A 126 -23.36 -12.09 -7.57
C LYS A 126 -23.90 -11.81 -6.16
N ILE A 127 -23.23 -10.97 -5.40
CA ILE A 127 -23.64 -10.51 -4.06
C ILE A 127 -24.82 -9.52 -4.18
N GLY A 128 -24.78 -8.62 -5.18
CA GLY A 128 -25.88 -7.70 -5.47
C GLY A 128 -27.17 -8.38 -5.95
N GLY A 129 -27.08 -9.60 -6.50
CA GLY A 129 -28.21 -10.41 -6.91
C GLY A 129 -28.87 -11.23 -5.79
N LEU A 130 -28.33 -11.15 -4.58
CA LEU A 130 -28.82 -11.88 -3.40
C LEU A 130 -29.69 -10.98 -2.47
N LYS A 131 -30.20 -9.89 -3.00
CA LYS A 131 -31.19 -9.09 -2.28
C LYS A 131 -32.56 -9.77 -2.27
#